data_eb018bce24c21d290222629347fb4cb5
#
_entry.id   eb018bce24c21d290222629347fb4cb5
#
_cell.length_a   1.000
_cell.length_b   1.000
_cell.length_c   1.000
_cell.angle_alpha   90.00
_cell.angle_beta   90.00
_cell.angle_gamma   90.00
#
_symmetry.space_group_name_H-M   'P 1'
#
loop_
_entity.id
_entity.type
_entity.pdbx_description
1 polymer ?
#
loop_
_entity_poly.entity_id
_entity_poly.type
_entity_poly.pdbx_seq_one_letter_code
_entity_poly.pdbx_strand_id
1 'polypeptide(L)'
;MQYVTKAGIRSLSVVLGLVAFSPAASADSLRIGGTGVALGGMSLLAEAFEAAHPDTEIEVLPSLGSSGGVKALLAGAIDLSVSSRALKDAETEKGAIARLYATTPLAVVTSTGTDAAAVTTPDLAKIYAGTLREWPSGEAIRVVLRPESESDTQILRGLSDDMAAAVDDALKRPGLVSATNDQENAETLERLPGSVGVIALGQIATEGRKLKVLELDGIRPTPGATDPRSQRLIKSLYIVSTAQTAPAAEAFVDFVFSPEGRAILAANDHTPAE
;
A
#
# COMPACT_ATOMS: atom_id res chain seq x y z
N MET A 1 -23.51 97.70 17.67
CA MET A 1 -23.03 96.68 18.63
C MET A 1 -23.17 95.32 17.95
N GLN A 2 -22.09 94.79 17.26
CA GLN A 2 -22.12 93.62 16.48
C GLN A 2 -21.36 92.51 17.23
N TYR A 3 -22.00 91.37 17.45
CA TYR A 3 -21.37 90.16 18.02
C TYR A 3 -20.99 89.27 16.90
N VAL A 4 -19.67 88.99 16.77
CA VAL A 4 -19.11 88.00 15.82
C VAL A 4 -18.99 86.70 16.59
N THR A 5 -19.70 85.68 16.11
CA THR A 5 -19.60 84.30 16.60
C THR A 5 -18.53 83.53 15.77
N LYS A 6 -17.46 83.01 16.41
CA LYS A 6 -16.46 82.16 15.83
C LYS A 6 -16.98 80.73 15.80
N ALA A 7 -17.12 80.20 14.59
CA ALA A 7 -17.37 78.78 14.36
C ALA A 7 -16.04 77.95 14.40
N GLY A 8 -15.95 77.06 15.36
CA GLY A 8 -14.81 76.10 15.47
C GLY A 8 -14.98 74.88 14.54
N ILE A 9 -14.05 74.70 13.63
CA ILE A 9 -13.98 73.53 12.78
C ILE A 9 -13.30 72.38 13.57
N ARG A 10 -14.06 71.35 13.89
CA ARG A 10 -13.51 70.11 14.47
C ARG A 10 -13.05 69.21 13.29
N SER A 11 -11.72 69.00 13.14
CA SER A 11 -11.14 68.03 12.20
C SER A 11 -11.37 66.65 12.74
N LEU A 12 -12.12 65.83 11.99
CA LEU A 12 -12.34 64.41 12.25
C LEU A 12 -11.22 63.64 11.53
N SER A 13 -10.21 63.16 12.26
CA SER A 13 -9.17 62.29 11.71
C SER A 13 -9.70 60.86 11.57
N VAL A 14 -9.97 60.44 10.35
CA VAL A 14 -10.30 59.04 10.01
C VAL A 14 -8.99 58.27 9.92
N VAL A 15 -8.74 57.40 10.90
CA VAL A 15 -7.64 56.40 10.85
C VAL A 15 -8.11 55.25 9.98
N LEU A 16 -7.62 55.19 8.76
CA LEU A 16 -7.84 54.04 7.84
C LEU A 16 -6.92 52.92 8.28
N GLY A 17 -7.46 51.96 9.04
CA GLY A 17 -6.73 50.74 9.39
C GLY A 17 -6.49 49.85 8.14
N LEU A 18 -5.24 49.73 7.74
CA LEU A 18 -4.83 48.77 6.70
C LEU A 18 -4.95 47.37 7.27
N VAL A 19 -6.02 46.65 6.95
CA VAL A 19 -6.13 45.20 7.20
C VAL A 19 -5.20 44.52 6.17
N ALA A 20 -4.02 44.08 6.61
CA ALA A 20 -3.15 43.26 5.81
C ALA A 20 -3.83 41.88 5.58
N PHE A 21 -4.39 41.70 4.41
CA PHE A 21 -4.80 40.38 3.93
C PHE A 21 -3.51 39.57 3.68
N SER A 22 -3.11 38.72 4.62
CA SER A 22 -2.14 37.67 4.33
C SER A 22 -2.83 36.66 3.38
N PRO A 23 -2.30 36.42 2.19
CA PRO A 23 -2.83 35.33 1.39
C PRO A 23 -2.70 34.05 2.23
N ALA A 24 -3.81 33.33 2.42
CA ALA A 24 -3.76 31.99 2.95
C ALA A 24 -2.82 31.19 2.00
N ALA A 25 -1.71 30.68 2.53
CA ALA A 25 -0.88 29.74 1.79
C ALA A 25 -1.79 28.59 1.36
N SER A 26 -1.89 28.36 0.06
CA SER A 26 -2.58 27.17 -0.44
C SER A 26 -1.78 25.98 0.07
N ALA A 27 -2.41 25.08 0.80
CA ALA A 27 -1.77 23.82 1.19
C ALA A 27 -1.30 23.10 -0.07
N ASP A 28 -0.07 22.59 -0.07
CA ASP A 28 0.42 21.72 -1.13
C ASP A 28 -0.34 20.41 -1.02
N SER A 29 -1.16 20.09 -2.04
CA SER A 29 -1.92 18.84 -2.08
C SER A 29 -1.14 17.82 -2.89
N LEU A 30 -0.77 16.71 -2.26
CA LEU A 30 -0.08 15.58 -2.88
C LEU A 30 -1.02 14.39 -3.03
N ARG A 31 -1.03 13.77 -4.20
CA ARG A 31 -1.79 12.55 -4.47
C ARG A 31 -0.85 11.36 -4.65
N ILE A 32 -1.05 10.33 -3.83
CA ILE A 32 -0.27 9.09 -3.86
C ILE A 32 -1.21 7.95 -4.25
N GLY A 33 -0.84 7.15 -5.25
CA GLY A 33 -1.63 6.01 -5.69
C GLY A 33 -0.74 4.86 -6.16
N GLY A 34 -1.34 3.69 -6.39
CA GLY A 34 -0.58 2.55 -6.90
C GLY A 34 -1.06 1.22 -6.35
N THR A 35 -0.13 0.34 -5.98
CA THR A 35 -0.44 -1.00 -5.46
C THR A 35 -1.16 -0.93 -4.12
N GLY A 36 -2.26 -1.67 -4.00
CA GLY A 36 -3.10 -1.69 -2.80
C GLY A 36 -2.35 -2.14 -1.54
N VAL A 37 -1.40 -3.05 -1.69
CA VAL A 37 -0.59 -3.57 -0.56
C VAL A 37 0.18 -2.49 0.20
N ALA A 38 0.51 -1.36 -0.45
CA ALA A 38 1.30 -0.28 0.13
C ALA A 38 0.43 0.84 0.76
N LEU A 39 -0.86 0.91 0.43
CA LEU A 39 -1.68 2.08 0.75
C LEU A 39 -1.86 2.30 2.25
N GLY A 40 -2.07 1.24 3.03
CA GLY A 40 -2.17 1.36 4.49
C GLY A 40 -0.89 1.93 5.11
N GLY A 41 0.30 1.47 4.66
CA GLY A 41 1.58 2.01 5.08
C GLY A 41 1.79 3.47 4.65
N MET A 42 1.39 3.81 3.42
CA MET A 42 1.45 5.20 2.94
C MET A 42 0.52 6.13 3.73
N SER A 43 -0.66 5.67 4.13
CA SER A 43 -1.57 6.48 4.97
C SER A 43 -0.96 6.78 6.34
N LEU A 44 -0.32 5.81 6.99
CA LEU A 44 0.38 6.03 8.27
C LEU A 44 1.56 6.99 8.12
N LEU A 45 2.32 6.88 7.03
CA LEU A 45 3.42 7.80 6.73
C LEU A 45 2.92 9.21 6.40
N ALA A 46 1.81 9.33 5.66
CA ALA A 46 1.18 10.60 5.33
C ALA A 46 0.70 11.31 6.60
N GLU A 47 -0.03 10.62 7.48
CA GLU A 47 -0.50 11.17 8.76
C GLU A 47 0.67 11.71 9.62
N ALA A 48 1.77 10.97 9.72
CA ALA A 48 2.94 11.40 10.47
C ALA A 48 3.66 12.59 9.80
N PHE A 49 3.74 12.61 8.48
CA PHE A 49 4.34 13.72 7.73
C PHE A 49 3.52 15.00 7.87
N GLU A 50 2.20 14.94 7.68
CA GLU A 50 1.28 16.08 7.82
C GLU A 50 1.32 16.68 9.22
N ALA A 51 1.48 15.85 10.26
CA ALA A 51 1.62 16.35 11.64
C ALA A 51 2.86 17.24 11.82
N ALA A 52 3.93 16.99 11.06
CA ALA A 52 5.15 17.81 11.05
C ALA A 52 5.12 18.93 9.99
N HIS A 53 4.26 18.81 8.97
CA HIS A 53 4.15 19.72 7.83
C HIS A 53 2.68 20.15 7.61
N PRO A 54 2.11 20.99 8.49
CA PRO A 54 0.68 21.33 8.48
C PRO A 54 0.21 22.09 7.24
N ASP A 55 1.12 22.56 6.42
CA ASP A 55 0.84 23.21 5.13
C ASP A 55 0.79 22.23 3.94
N THR A 56 0.93 20.92 4.20
CA THR A 56 0.87 19.86 3.19
C THR A 56 -0.30 18.93 3.50
N GLU A 57 -1.11 18.60 2.50
CA GLU A 57 -2.19 17.61 2.56
C GLU A 57 -1.86 16.45 1.61
N ILE A 58 -1.95 15.20 2.09
CA ILE A 58 -1.61 14.01 1.31
C ILE A 58 -2.85 13.13 1.13
N GLU A 59 -3.33 13.03 -0.09
CA GLU A 59 -4.41 12.14 -0.45
C GLU A 59 -3.84 10.78 -0.92
N VAL A 60 -4.07 9.72 -0.13
CA VAL A 60 -3.78 8.35 -0.54
C VAL A 60 -4.99 7.77 -1.26
N LEU A 61 -4.87 7.61 -2.58
CA LEU A 61 -5.95 7.20 -3.46
C LEU A 61 -6.28 5.70 -3.30
N PRO A 62 -7.50 5.27 -3.66
CA PRO A 62 -7.83 3.85 -3.80
C PRO A 62 -6.89 3.14 -4.77
N SER A 63 -6.76 1.82 -4.60
CA SER A 63 -5.80 1.00 -5.38
C SER A 63 -5.96 1.16 -6.89
N LEU A 64 -4.89 1.57 -7.53
CA LEU A 64 -4.73 1.63 -9.00
C LEU A 64 -3.96 0.41 -9.54
N GLY A 65 -3.43 -0.43 -8.65
CA GLY A 65 -2.42 -1.42 -8.95
C GLY A 65 -1.07 -0.79 -9.34
N SER A 66 0.03 -1.57 -9.31
CA SER A 66 1.37 -1.05 -9.65
C SER A 66 1.42 -0.42 -11.05
N SER A 67 0.85 -1.09 -12.06
CA SER A 67 0.87 -0.59 -13.45
C SER A 67 -0.01 0.65 -13.64
N GLY A 68 -1.17 0.71 -12.97
CA GLY A 68 -2.08 1.85 -13.02
C GLY A 68 -1.47 3.07 -12.34
N GLY A 69 -0.85 2.89 -11.18
CA GLY A 69 -0.15 3.94 -10.45
C GLY A 69 0.99 4.56 -11.25
N VAL A 70 1.90 3.74 -11.80
CA VAL A 70 3.00 4.24 -12.64
C VAL A 70 2.48 4.97 -13.88
N LYS A 71 1.42 4.46 -14.51
CA LYS A 71 0.78 5.13 -15.66
C LYS A 71 0.17 6.48 -15.26
N ALA A 72 -0.50 6.56 -14.11
CA ALA A 72 -1.10 7.80 -13.59
C ALA A 72 -0.02 8.84 -13.26
N LEU A 73 1.10 8.43 -12.62
CA LEU A 73 2.26 9.28 -12.35
C LEU A 73 2.85 9.86 -13.65
N LEU A 74 3.13 9.02 -14.63
CA LEU A 74 3.70 9.45 -15.92
C LEU A 74 2.76 10.36 -16.73
N ALA A 75 1.46 10.30 -16.44
CA ALA A 75 0.45 11.19 -17.02
C ALA A 75 0.25 12.49 -16.20
N GLY A 76 0.95 12.67 -15.07
CA GLY A 76 0.79 13.82 -14.17
C GLY A 76 -0.56 13.83 -13.42
N ALA A 77 -1.24 12.68 -13.34
CA ALA A 77 -2.51 12.56 -12.64
C ALA A 77 -2.35 12.34 -11.13
N ILE A 78 -1.19 11.90 -10.68
CA ILE A 78 -0.75 11.77 -9.28
C ILE A 78 0.69 12.24 -9.15
N ASP A 79 1.12 12.54 -7.93
CA ASP A 79 2.44 13.13 -7.65
C ASP A 79 3.48 12.05 -7.32
N LEU A 80 3.06 10.97 -6.67
CA LEU A 80 3.89 9.81 -6.37
C LEU A 80 3.11 8.51 -6.63
N SER A 81 3.82 7.48 -7.06
CA SER A 81 3.22 6.15 -7.18
C SER A 81 3.92 5.15 -6.27
N VAL A 82 3.17 4.14 -5.79
CA VAL A 82 3.72 2.98 -5.08
C VAL A 82 3.54 1.72 -5.90
N SER A 83 4.57 0.87 -5.93
CA SER A 83 4.61 -0.33 -6.75
C SER A 83 5.13 -1.52 -5.94
N SER A 84 4.54 -2.70 -6.15
CA SER A 84 5.03 -3.99 -5.61
C SER A 84 5.87 -4.79 -6.62
N ARG A 85 6.35 -4.13 -7.65
CA ARG A 85 7.27 -4.67 -8.66
C ARG A 85 8.25 -3.60 -9.13
N ALA A 86 9.38 -4.05 -9.67
CA ALA A 86 10.28 -3.16 -10.40
C ALA A 86 9.59 -2.50 -11.60
N LEU A 87 10.12 -1.36 -12.04
CA LEU A 87 9.68 -0.72 -13.28
C LEU A 87 9.98 -1.59 -14.49
N LYS A 88 9.12 -1.51 -15.48
CA LYS A 88 9.38 -2.04 -16.82
C LYS A 88 10.29 -1.06 -17.58
N ASP A 89 11.06 -1.55 -18.53
CA ASP A 89 11.96 -0.71 -19.35
C ASP A 89 11.22 0.48 -19.97
N ALA A 90 10.04 0.25 -20.56
CA ALA A 90 9.22 1.31 -21.14
C ALA A 90 8.68 2.35 -20.12
N GLU A 91 8.63 2.04 -18.83
CA GLU A 91 8.26 2.97 -17.76
C GLU A 91 9.47 3.83 -17.38
N THR A 92 10.65 3.21 -17.29
CA THR A 92 11.92 3.90 -17.05
C THR A 92 12.29 4.84 -18.21
N GLU A 93 12.13 4.39 -19.48
CA GLU A 93 12.34 5.19 -20.66
C GLU A 93 11.45 6.44 -20.72
N LYS A 94 10.27 6.38 -20.09
CA LYS A 94 9.36 7.53 -19.95
C LYS A 94 9.67 8.42 -18.75
N GLY A 95 10.75 8.14 -18.02
CA GLY A 95 11.23 8.98 -16.92
C GLY A 95 10.72 8.59 -15.53
N ALA A 96 10.11 7.41 -15.35
CA ALA A 96 9.80 6.91 -14.01
C ALA A 96 11.09 6.48 -13.30
N ILE A 97 11.19 6.83 -12.01
CA ILE A 97 12.32 6.52 -11.11
C ILE A 97 11.76 5.78 -9.91
N ALA A 98 12.20 4.55 -9.66
CA ALA A 98 11.76 3.76 -8.52
C ALA A 98 12.87 3.63 -7.48
N ARG A 99 12.51 3.80 -6.19
CA ARG A 99 13.37 3.52 -5.04
C ARG A 99 12.70 2.46 -4.19
N LEU A 100 13.41 1.38 -3.89
CA LEU A 100 12.98 0.39 -2.90
C LEU A 100 12.95 1.08 -1.54
N TYR A 101 11.78 1.12 -0.87
CA TYR A 101 11.67 1.72 0.45
C TYR A 101 11.44 0.70 1.56
N ALA A 102 10.84 -0.45 1.23
CA ALA A 102 10.63 -1.53 2.19
C ALA A 102 10.41 -2.87 1.47
N THR A 103 10.49 -3.93 2.25
CA THR A 103 9.99 -5.25 1.90
C THR A 103 9.01 -5.73 2.98
N THR A 104 8.14 -6.67 2.64
CA THR A 104 7.24 -7.31 3.59
C THR A 104 7.04 -8.78 3.22
N PRO A 105 6.92 -9.71 4.20
CA PRO A 105 6.61 -11.09 3.90
C PRO A 105 5.22 -11.24 3.28
N LEU A 106 5.12 -12.09 2.25
CA LEU A 106 3.85 -12.59 1.76
C LEU A 106 3.47 -13.83 2.57
N ALA A 107 2.31 -13.81 3.20
CA ALA A 107 1.83 -14.87 4.07
C ALA A 107 0.72 -15.68 3.39
N VAL A 108 0.73 -17.00 3.56
CA VAL A 108 -0.45 -17.83 3.31
C VAL A 108 -1.40 -17.63 4.48
N VAL A 109 -2.67 -17.34 4.19
CA VAL A 109 -3.66 -16.99 5.20
C VAL A 109 -4.98 -17.73 4.97
N THR A 110 -5.78 -17.75 6.03
CA THR A 110 -7.17 -18.23 6.03
C THR A 110 -8.04 -17.32 6.90
N SER A 111 -9.37 -17.49 6.83
CA SER A 111 -10.29 -16.81 7.75
C SER A 111 -10.04 -17.24 9.20
N THR A 112 -10.30 -16.36 10.16
CA THR A 112 -10.02 -16.61 11.59
C THR A 112 -10.75 -17.82 12.17
N GLY A 113 -11.93 -18.16 11.61
CA GLY A 113 -12.75 -19.30 12.05
C GLY A 113 -12.26 -20.67 11.56
N THR A 114 -11.35 -20.72 10.59
CA THR A 114 -10.85 -21.96 10.00
C THR A 114 -9.89 -22.67 10.98
N ASP A 115 -10.10 -23.96 11.19
CA ASP A 115 -9.23 -24.79 12.03
C ASP A 115 -8.05 -25.35 11.21
N ALA A 116 -7.12 -24.43 10.85
CA ALA A 116 -5.84 -24.73 10.23
C ALA A 116 -4.76 -23.83 10.84
N ALA A 117 -3.58 -24.35 11.09
CA ALA A 117 -2.43 -23.59 11.62
C ALA A 117 -1.23 -23.57 10.67
N ALA A 118 -1.14 -24.55 9.80
CA ALA A 118 -0.01 -24.74 8.90
C ALA A 118 -0.45 -25.40 7.59
N VAL A 119 0.36 -25.24 6.57
CA VAL A 119 0.26 -25.91 5.28
C VAL A 119 1.66 -26.17 4.74
N THR A 120 1.84 -27.24 3.97
CA THR A 120 3.11 -27.46 3.23
C THR A 120 2.99 -26.95 1.81
N THR A 121 4.12 -26.62 1.17
CA THR A 121 4.11 -26.25 -0.26
C THR A 121 3.47 -27.31 -1.14
N PRO A 122 3.74 -28.64 -0.97
CA PRO A 122 3.03 -29.67 -1.71
C PRO A 122 1.52 -29.70 -1.47
N ASP A 123 1.05 -29.47 -0.23
CA ASP A 123 -0.38 -29.45 0.05
C ASP A 123 -1.04 -28.17 -0.47
N LEU A 124 -0.36 -27.04 -0.42
CA LEU A 124 -0.80 -25.81 -1.05
C LEU A 124 -0.97 -25.99 -2.57
N ALA A 125 -0.03 -26.68 -3.23
CA ALA A 125 -0.15 -27.03 -4.64
C ALA A 125 -1.38 -27.93 -4.91
N LYS A 126 -1.65 -28.95 -4.07
CA LYS A 126 -2.86 -29.78 -4.18
C LYS A 126 -4.15 -28.97 -3.97
N ILE A 127 -4.13 -28.00 -3.07
CA ILE A 127 -5.25 -27.09 -2.83
C ILE A 127 -5.53 -26.26 -4.09
N TYR A 128 -4.52 -25.64 -4.67
CA TYR A 128 -4.67 -24.85 -5.90
C TYR A 128 -5.04 -25.75 -7.10
N ALA A 129 -4.51 -26.94 -7.19
CA ALA A 129 -4.92 -27.94 -8.19
C ALA A 129 -6.36 -28.48 -7.98
N GLY A 130 -6.94 -28.25 -6.78
CA GLY A 130 -8.31 -28.72 -6.41
C GLY A 130 -8.39 -30.20 -6.13
N THR A 131 -7.26 -30.86 -5.83
CA THR A 131 -7.19 -32.27 -5.41
C THR A 131 -7.28 -32.42 -3.89
N LEU A 132 -6.85 -31.43 -3.10
CA LEU A 132 -7.10 -31.29 -1.67
C LEU A 132 -8.18 -30.22 -1.47
N ARG A 133 -9.36 -30.63 -1.00
CA ARG A 133 -10.57 -29.80 -0.98
C ARG A 133 -11.12 -29.51 0.41
N GLU A 134 -10.56 -30.14 1.43
CA GLU A 134 -11.02 -30.00 2.82
C GLU A 134 -9.82 -29.80 3.74
N TRP A 135 -9.99 -28.93 4.71
CA TRP A 135 -9.08 -28.81 5.85
C TRP A 135 -9.16 -30.06 6.71
N PRO A 136 -8.17 -30.32 7.61
CA PRO A 136 -8.22 -31.48 8.52
C PRO A 136 -9.49 -31.56 9.38
N SER A 137 -10.15 -30.43 9.62
CA SER A 137 -11.43 -30.33 10.31
C SER A 137 -12.64 -30.83 9.51
N GLY A 138 -12.47 -31.09 8.20
CA GLY A 138 -13.58 -31.38 7.26
C GLY A 138 -14.22 -30.13 6.67
N GLU A 139 -13.75 -28.92 7.04
CA GLU A 139 -14.24 -27.67 6.43
C GLU A 139 -13.74 -27.58 4.97
N ALA A 140 -14.65 -27.20 4.06
CA ALA A 140 -14.30 -27.05 2.64
C ALA A 140 -13.29 -25.93 2.41
N ILE A 141 -12.22 -26.20 1.69
CA ILE A 141 -11.21 -25.22 1.27
C ILE A 141 -11.75 -24.38 0.12
N ARG A 142 -11.61 -23.05 0.23
CA ARG A 142 -12.03 -22.07 -0.78
C ARG A 142 -10.86 -21.19 -1.17
N VAL A 143 -10.28 -21.47 -2.33
CA VAL A 143 -9.15 -20.70 -2.86
C VAL A 143 -9.62 -19.33 -3.32
N VAL A 144 -8.92 -18.29 -2.88
CA VAL A 144 -9.06 -16.93 -3.39
C VAL A 144 -7.85 -16.63 -4.26
N LEU A 145 -8.10 -16.39 -5.55
CA LEU A 145 -7.08 -16.12 -6.54
C LEU A 145 -6.80 -14.63 -6.68
N ARG A 146 -5.59 -14.32 -7.14
CA ARG A 146 -5.21 -13.02 -7.66
C ARG A 146 -4.95 -13.15 -9.17
N PRO A 147 -5.15 -12.09 -9.96
CA PRO A 147 -4.84 -12.12 -11.40
C PRO A 147 -3.41 -12.58 -11.67
N GLU A 148 -3.17 -13.18 -12.83
CA GLU A 148 -1.84 -13.65 -13.24
C GLU A 148 -0.77 -12.56 -13.22
N SER A 149 -1.16 -11.31 -13.53
CA SER A 149 -0.24 -10.16 -13.55
C SER A 149 0.21 -9.67 -12.18
N GLU A 150 -0.42 -10.13 -11.10
CA GLU A 150 -0.10 -9.71 -9.75
C GLU A 150 1.18 -10.34 -9.22
N SER A 151 1.96 -9.56 -8.46
CA SER A 151 3.21 -10.04 -7.86
C SER A 151 2.99 -11.23 -6.92
N ASP A 152 1.85 -11.28 -6.23
CA ASP A 152 1.46 -12.38 -5.34
C ASP A 152 1.38 -13.71 -6.09
N THR A 153 0.72 -13.70 -7.25
CA THR A 153 0.62 -14.88 -8.12
C THR A 153 1.99 -15.32 -8.62
N GLN A 154 2.85 -14.37 -8.99
CA GLN A 154 4.20 -14.69 -9.46
C GLN A 154 5.08 -15.27 -8.33
N ILE A 155 4.96 -14.74 -7.10
CA ILE A 155 5.66 -15.26 -5.92
C ILE A 155 5.21 -16.71 -5.62
N LEU A 156 3.89 -16.97 -5.64
CA LEU A 156 3.36 -18.33 -5.44
C LEU A 156 3.87 -19.32 -6.49
N ARG A 157 3.87 -18.95 -7.76
CA ARG A 157 4.42 -19.76 -8.86
C ARG A 157 5.90 -20.08 -8.63
N GLY A 158 6.65 -19.17 -8.06
CA GLY A 158 8.06 -19.32 -7.74
C GLY A 158 8.38 -20.31 -6.62
N LEU A 159 7.39 -20.85 -5.90
CA LEU A 159 7.64 -21.79 -4.79
C LEU A 159 8.12 -23.17 -5.27
N SER A 160 7.51 -23.70 -6.34
CA SER A 160 7.91 -24.96 -6.98
C SER A 160 7.26 -25.10 -8.35
N ASP A 161 7.75 -26.03 -9.18
CA ASP A 161 7.16 -26.34 -10.49
C ASP A 161 5.70 -26.85 -10.32
N ASP A 162 5.45 -27.68 -9.31
CA ASP A 162 4.10 -28.17 -8.99
C ASP A 162 3.17 -27.01 -8.60
N MET A 163 3.67 -26.03 -7.83
CA MET A 163 2.88 -24.88 -7.46
C MET A 163 2.60 -23.96 -8.66
N ALA A 164 3.58 -23.79 -9.56
CA ALA A 164 3.38 -23.05 -10.80
C ALA A 164 2.28 -23.68 -11.66
N ALA A 165 2.34 -24.99 -11.88
CA ALA A 165 1.32 -25.73 -12.62
C ALA A 165 -0.06 -25.63 -11.95
N ALA A 166 -0.12 -25.78 -10.62
CA ALA A 166 -1.37 -25.70 -9.85
C ALA A 166 -2.02 -24.32 -9.92
N VAL A 167 -1.23 -23.23 -9.86
CA VAL A 167 -1.72 -21.86 -10.03
C VAL A 167 -2.26 -21.64 -11.43
N ASP A 168 -1.55 -22.10 -12.46
CA ASP A 168 -1.98 -21.99 -13.86
C ASP A 168 -3.31 -22.71 -14.13
N ASP A 169 -3.49 -23.88 -13.51
CA ASP A 169 -4.74 -24.65 -13.58
C ASP A 169 -5.86 -23.98 -12.80
N ALA A 170 -5.55 -23.42 -11.63
CA ALA A 170 -6.52 -22.68 -10.82
C ALA A 170 -7.05 -21.44 -11.57
N LEU A 171 -6.17 -20.67 -12.22
CA LEU A 171 -6.55 -19.48 -12.99
C LEU A 171 -7.49 -19.79 -14.17
N LYS A 172 -7.44 -20.99 -14.71
CA LYS A 172 -8.31 -21.45 -15.81
C LYS A 172 -9.61 -22.09 -15.34
N ARG A 173 -9.70 -22.42 -14.03
CA ARG A 173 -10.83 -23.17 -13.47
C ARG A 173 -12.02 -22.24 -13.24
N PRO A 174 -13.18 -22.51 -13.87
CA PRO A 174 -14.37 -21.69 -13.66
C PRO A 174 -14.91 -21.83 -12.23
N GLY A 175 -15.48 -20.73 -11.74
CA GLY A 175 -16.16 -20.69 -10.43
C GLY A 175 -15.25 -20.45 -9.23
N LEU A 176 -13.93 -20.31 -9.40
CA LEU A 176 -13.05 -19.83 -8.33
C LEU A 176 -13.18 -18.30 -8.18
N VAL A 177 -13.12 -17.86 -6.93
CA VAL A 177 -13.14 -16.43 -6.62
C VAL A 177 -11.77 -15.82 -6.98
N SER A 178 -11.80 -14.72 -7.74
CA SER A 178 -10.60 -13.97 -8.08
C SER A 178 -10.80 -12.51 -7.65
N ALA A 179 -9.96 -12.06 -6.74
CA ALA A 179 -9.94 -10.68 -6.25
C ALA A 179 -9.05 -9.81 -7.14
N THR A 180 -9.58 -8.70 -7.61
CA THR A 180 -8.92 -7.84 -8.60
C THR A 180 -7.89 -6.88 -8.00
N ASN A 181 -8.02 -6.55 -6.70
CA ASN A 181 -7.10 -5.70 -5.96
C ASN A 181 -6.83 -6.25 -4.55
N ASP A 182 -5.86 -5.65 -3.85
CA ASP A 182 -5.40 -6.14 -2.55
C ASP A 182 -6.48 -6.02 -1.45
N GLN A 183 -7.30 -4.98 -1.47
CA GLN A 183 -8.38 -4.76 -0.50
C GLN A 183 -9.50 -5.79 -0.69
N GLU A 184 -9.95 -6.02 -1.94
CA GLU A 184 -10.94 -7.04 -2.26
C GLU A 184 -10.44 -8.44 -1.87
N ASN A 185 -9.14 -8.73 -2.08
CA ASN A 185 -8.51 -9.97 -1.65
C ASN A 185 -8.61 -10.15 -0.14
N ALA A 186 -8.19 -9.15 0.64
CA ALA A 186 -8.24 -9.18 2.10
C ALA A 186 -9.67 -9.38 2.61
N GLU A 187 -10.64 -8.61 2.12
CA GLU A 187 -12.06 -8.71 2.49
C GLU A 187 -12.65 -10.07 2.14
N THR A 188 -12.30 -10.62 0.99
CA THR A 188 -12.79 -11.92 0.55
C THR A 188 -12.25 -13.03 1.44
N LEU A 189 -10.95 -12.99 1.74
CA LEU A 189 -10.29 -13.93 2.63
C LEU A 189 -10.87 -13.89 4.05
N GLU A 190 -11.21 -12.70 4.57
CA GLU A 190 -11.83 -12.52 5.88
C GLU A 190 -13.24 -13.11 5.95
N ARG A 191 -14.05 -12.88 4.92
CA ARG A 191 -15.49 -13.22 4.92
C ARG A 191 -15.79 -14.65 4.50
N LEU A 192 -14.89 -15.28 3.73
CA LEU A 192 -15.14 -16.60 3.15
C LEU A 192 -14.65 -17.70 4.11
N PRO A 193 -15.56 -18.46 4.79
CA PRO A 193 -15.14 -19.55 5.67
C PRO A 193 -14.32 -20.59 4.90
N GLY A 194 -13.25 -21.12 5.52
CA GLY A 194 -12.35 -22.06 4.87
C GLY A 194 -11.51 -21.46 3.73
N SER A 195 -11.44 -20.12 3.64
CA SER A 195 -10.65 -19.45 2.62
C SER A 195 -9.18 -19.85 2.69
N VAL A 196 -8.49 -19.79 1.55
CA VAL A 196 -7.03 -19.81 1.49
C VAL A 196 -6.56 -18.91 0.36
N GLY A 197 -5.54 -18.13 0.64
CA GLY A 197 -4.88 -17.26 -0.33
C GLY A 197 -3.65 -16.64 0.30
N VAL A 198 -3.14 -15.59 -0.32
CA VAL A 198 -1.94 -14.91 0.16
C VAL A 198 -2.21 -13.41 0.33
N ILE A 199 -1.54 -12.81 1.31
CA ILE A 199 -1.57 -11.38 1.61
C ILE A 199 -0.25 -10.98 2.27
N ALA A 200 0.18 -9.75 2.07
CA ALA A 200 1.37 -9.23 2.72
C ALA A 200 1.13 -8.96 4.22
N LEU A 201 2.09 -9.30 5.08
CA LEU A 201 1.99 -9.03 6.53
C LEU A 201 1.82 -7.53 6.80
N GLY A 202 2.57 -6.68 6.10
CA GLY A 202 2.43 -5.23 6.24
C GLY A 202 1.02 -4.73 5.93
N GLN A 203 0.31 -5.33 4.96
CA GLN A 203 -1.09 -4.99 4.71
C GLN A 203 -2.00 -5.46 5.87
N ILE A 204 -1.77 -6.65 6.41
CA ILE A 204 -2.52 -7.13 7.58
C ILE A 204 -2.37 -6.15 8.75
N ALA A 205 -1.14 -5.73 9.03
CA ALA A 205 -0.83 -4.83 10.14
C ALA A 205 -1.42 -3.43 9.93
N THR A 206 -1.17 -2.79 8.78
CA THR A 206 -1.55 -1.40 8.52
C THR A 206 -3.06 -1.21 8.32
N GLU A 207 -3.77 -2.22 7.82
CA GLU A 207 -5.22 -2.17 7.63
C GLU A 207 -6.01 -2.87 8.76
N GLY A 208 -5.33 -3.45 9.75
CA GLY A 208 -5.95 -4.15 10.90
C GLY A 208 -6.79 -5.36 10.49
N ARG A 209 -6.36 -6.10 9.44
CA ARG A 209 -7.10 -7.22 8.87
C ARG A 209 -7.22 -8.40 9.85
N LYS A 210 -8.38 -9.06 9.84
CA LYS A 210 -8.70 -10.17 10.74
C LYS A 210 -8.52 -11.51 10.02
N LEU A 211 -7.25 -11.88 9.79
CA LEU A 211 -6.87 -13.11 9.10
C LEU A 211 -5.98 -13.98 10.00
N LYS A 212 -6.05 -15.29 9.80
CA LYS A 212 -5.16 -16.25 10.44
C LYS A 212 -3.99 -16.53 9.47
N VAL A 213 -2.78 -16.18 9.91
CA VAL A 213 -1.54 -16.49 9.20
C VAL A 213 -1.17 -17.95 9.44
N LEU A 214 -0.97 -18.72 8.38
CA LEU A 214 -0.54 -20.11 8.42
C LEU A 214 1.00 -20.19 8.36
N GLU A 215 1.55 -21.18 9.03
CA GLU A 215 2.94 -21.57 8.79
C GLU A 215 3.03 -22.27 7.43
N LEU A 216 4.01 -21.94 6.63
CA LEU A 216 4.32 -22.63 5.38
C LEU A 216 5.61 -23.42 5.55
N ASP A 217 5.55 -24.74 5.34
CA ASP A 217 6.68 -25.67 5.53
C ASP A 217 7.33 -25.55 6.92
N GLY A 218 6.51 -25.30 7.95
CA GLY A 218 6.94 -25.11 9.35
C GLY A 218 7.60 -23.76 9.63
N ILE A 219 7.47 -22.79 8.72
CA ILE A 219 8.01 -21.44 8.90
C ILE A 219 6.86 -20.44 9.01
N ARG A 220 6.88 -19.67 10.09
CA ARG A 220 6.01 -18.50 10.24
C ARG A 220 6.64 -17.31 9.54
N PRO A 221 5.94 -16.61 8.62
CA PRO A 221 6.49 -15.43 7.99
C PRO A 221 6.78 -14.34 9.03
N THR A 222 7.97 -13.72 8.92
CA THR A 222 8.45 -12.69 9.85
C THR A 222 9.25 -11.65 9.08
N PRO A 223 9.05 -10.33 9.32
CA PRO A 223 9.87 -9.29 8.71
C PRO A 223 11.35 -9.49 9.02
N GLY A 224 12.22 -9.23 8.04
CA GLY A 224 13.67 -9.35 8.22
C GLY A 224 14.21 -10.79 8.36
N ALA A 225 13.36 -11.82 8.17
CA ALA A 225 13.80 -13.21 8.23
C ALA A 225 14.89 -13.49 7.18
N THR A 226 15.95 -14.18 7.61
CA THR A 226 17.10 -14.52 6.75
C THR A 226 17.07 -15.95 6.21
N ASP A 227 16.12 -16.79 6.65
CA ASP A 227 15.95 -18.14 6.12
C ASP A 227 15.69 -18.08 4.59
N PRO A 228 16.47 -18.80 3.76
CA PRO A 228 16.31 -18.79 2.30
C PRO A 228 14.90 -19.15 1.84
N ARG A 229 14.17 -19.98 2.59
CA ARG A 229 12.77 -20.33 2.29
C ARG A 229 11.84 -19.14 2.50
N SER A 230 12.06 -18.36 3.57
CA SER A 230 11.32 -17.12 3.83
C SER A 230 11.60 -16.07 2.76
N GLN A 231 12.84 -16.00 2.25
CA GLN A 231 13.22 -15.04 1.20
C GLN A 231 12.47 -15.22 -0.12
N ARG A 232 11.91 -16.41 -0.38
CA ARG A 232 11.09 -16.70 -1.56
C ARG A 232 9.69 -16.07 -1.49
N LEU A 233 9.27 -15.67 -0.29
CA LEU A 233 7.96 -15.09 0.00
C LEU A 233 8.09 -13.61 0.40
N ILE A 234 9.05 -12.90 -0.16
CA ILE A 234 9.23 -11.47 0.11
C ILE A 234 8.65 -10.64 -1.02
N LYS A 235 7.87 -9.66 -0.63
CA LYS A 235 7.28 -8.65 -1.52
C LYS A 235 8.06 -7.34 -1.38
N SER A 236 8.59 -6.84 -2.48
CA SER A 236 9.31 -5.56 -2.53
C SER A 236 8.35 -4.41 -2.76
N LEU A 237 8.56 -3.29 -2.08
CA LEU A 237 7.73 -2.09 -2.20
C LEU A 237 8.59 -0.91 -2.63
N TYR A 238 8.19 -0.30 -3.74
CA TYR A 238 8.89 0.83 -4.35
C TYR A 238 8.03 2.08 -4.28
N ILE A 239 8.65 3.21 -3.96
CA ILE A 239 8.09 4.53 -4.24
C ILE A 239 8.62 4.97 -5.59
N VAL A 240 7.74 5.51 -6.42
CA VAL A 240 8.03 5.88 -7.80
C VAL A 240 7.75 7.36 -7.97
N SER A 241 8.75 8.07 -8.49
CA SER A 241 8.75 9.50 -8.79
C SER A 241 9.19 9.76 -10.23
N THR A 242 9.33 11.03 -10.60
CA THR A 242 9.91 11.47 -11.89
C THR A 242 10.92 12.59 -11.63
N ALA A 243 11.69 12.98 -12.61
CA ALA A 243 12.58 14.15 -12.53
C ALA A 243 11.82 15.48 -12.34
N GLN A 244 10.51 15.51 -12.54
CA GLN A 244 9.63 16.68 -12.36
C GLN A 244 8.81 16.62 -11.05
N THR A 245 9.14 15.70 -10.15
CA THR A 245 8.47 15.58 -8.83
C THR A 245 8.57 16.91 -8.08
N ALA A 246 7.45 17.39 -7.55
CA ALA A 246 7.38 18.66 -6.84
C ALA A 246 8.17 18.61 -5.51
N PRO A 247 8.71 19.73 -5.01
CA PRO A 247 9.50 19.76 -3.78
C PRO A 247 8.79 19.17 -2.56
N ALA A 248 7.49 19.39 -2.41
CA ALA A 248 6.70 18.81 -1.31
C ALA A 248 6.64 17.27 -1.40
N ALA A 249 6.51 16.73 -2.62
CA ALA A 249 6.53 15.28 -2.84
C ALA A 249 7.93 14.69 -2.63
N GLU A 250 9.00 15.41 -2.99
CA GLU A 250 10.38 15.01 -2.68
C GLU A 250 10.61 14.98 -1.16
N ALA A 251 10.13 16.00 -0.42
CA ALA A 251 10.20 16.03 1.04
C ALA A 251 9.48 14.85 1.68
N PHE A 252 8.31 14.45 1.15
CA PHE A 252 7.63 13.25 1.61
C PHE A 252 8.44 11.97 1.30
N VAL A 253 9.03 11.86 0.11
CA VAL A 253 9.93 10.75 -0.22
C VAL A 253 11.09 10.68 0.78
N ASP A 254 11.74 11.80 1.09
CA ASP A 254 12.82 11.85 2.07
C ASP A 254 12.34 11.44 3.48
N PHE A 255 11.12 11.84 3.87
CA PHE A 255 10.52 11.40 5.12
C PHE A 255 10.32 9.87 5.17
N VAL A 256 9.86 9.24 4.07
CA VAL A 256 9.71 7.77 4.00
C VAL A 256 11.04 7.06 4.32
N PHE A 257 12.18 7.63 3.91
CA PHE A 257 13.52 7.09 4.17
C PHE A 257 14.17 7.62 5.48
N SER A 258 13.51 8.52 6.19
CA SER A 258 14.00 9.04 7.47
C SER A 258 13.97 7.97 8.57
N PRO A 259 14.67 8.18 9.70
CA PRO A 259 14.56 7.28 10.85
C PRO A 259 13.13 7.10 11.35
N GLU A 260 12.31 8.16 11.31
CA GLU A 260 10.91 8.12 11.73
C GLU A 260 10.05 7.32 10.76
N GLY A 261 10.13 7.58 9.46
CA GLY A 261 9.40 6.83 8.44
C GLY A 261 9.75 5.33 8.46
N ARG A 262 11.04 5.01 8.62
CA ARG A 262 11.50 3.64 8.78
C ARG A 262 10.96 2.97 10.06
N ALA A 263 10.87 3.71 11.17
CA ALA A 263 10.31 3.19 12.42
C ALA A 263 8.81 2.87 12.27
N ILE A 264 8.03 3.73 11.58
CA ILE A 264 6.62 3.49 11.26
C ILE A 264 6.47 2.21 10.43
N LEU A 265 7.28 2.06 9.39
CA LEU A 265 7.27 0.86 8.54
C LEU A 265 7.61 -0.41 9.33
N ALA A 266 8.68 -0.37 10.14
CA ALA A 266 9.12 -1.51 10.96
C ALA A 266 8.08 -1.92 12.01
N ALA A 267 7.37 -0.97 12.61
CA ALA A 267 6.29 -1.23 13.56
C ALA A 267 5.06 -1.92 12.92
N ASN A 268 4.98 -1.91 11.58
CA ASN A 268 3.85 -2.43 10.80
C ASN A 268 4.29 -3.54 9.82
N ASP A 269 5.07 -4.49 10.30
CA ASP A 269 5.48 -5.71 9.58
C ASP A 269 6.17 -5.47 8.23
N HIS A 270 6.90 -4.36 8.11
CA HIS A 270 7.80 -4.11 6.99
C HIS A 270 9.26 -4.20 7.44
N THR A 271 10.13 -4.52 6.51
CA THR A 271 11.58 -4.36 6.65
C THR A 271 11.99 -3.15 5.81
N PRO A 272 12.27 -1.99 6.41
CA PRO A 272 12.69 -0.79 5.67
C PRO A 272 13.99 -1.05 4.89
N ALA A 273 14.11 -0.46 3.71
CA ALA A 273 15.36 -0.46 2.95
C ALA A 273 16.41 0.44 3.62
N GLU A 274 17.70 0.14 3.39
CA GLU A 274 18.82 0.94 3.90
C GLU A 274 18.95 2.30 3.19
#